data_0c23026b4b080417923751b4289fdbfc
#
_entry.id   0c23026b4b080417923751b4289fdbfc
#
_cell.length_a   1.000
_cell.length_b   1.000
_cell.length_c   1.000
_cell.angle_alpha   90.00
_cell.angle_beta   90.00
_cell.angle_gamma   90.00
#
_symmetry.space_group_name_H-M   'P 1'
#
loop_
_entity.id
_entity.type
_entity.pdbx_description
1 polymer ?
#
loop_
_entity_poly.entity_id
_entity_poly.type
_entity_poly.pdbx_seq_one_letter_code
_entity_poly.pdbx_strand_id
1 'polypeptide(L)'
;LSGGIDSAVTATLATKALGSENIHAIFMPELSTPIEDIEHVRLIADKLEIGYETIDISPFIHSIRKTYPHEMDPVALGNIKSRLRMLLWYGYSNVTDSLVCGCSNKTELLIGYFTKYGDGGTDFLPIGDIYKTQVFQLARYLDIPEPIIEKAPTAGLWKGQTDEEELGISYE
;
A
#
# COMPACT_ATOMS: atom_id res chain seq x y z
N LEU A 1 -4.59 -2.35 -2.67
CA LEU A 1 -4.42 -1.01 -3.26
C LEU A 1 -4.35 0.05 -2.15
N SER A 2 -3.55 1.10 -2.35
CA SER A 2 -3.38 2.19 -1.38
C SER A 2 -3.65 3.59 -1.97
N GLY A 3 -3.77 3.69 -3.29
CA GLY A 3 -3.80 4.95 -4.02
C GLY A 3 -2.42 5.48 -4.41
N GLY A 4 -1.32 4.79 -4.04
CA GLY A 4 0.05 5.13 -4.40
C GLY A 4 0.56 4.35 -5.61
N ILE A 5 1.65 4.86 -6.20
CA ILE A 5 2.27 4.35 -7.45
C ILE A 5 2.71 2.88 -7.34
N ASP A 6 3.34 2.46 -6.24
CA ASP A 6 3.85 1.10 -6.07
C ASP A 6 2.73 0.08 -6.11
N SER A 7 1.63 0.34 -5.41
CA SER A 7 0.45 -0.54 -5.41
C SER A 7 -0.25 -0.58 -6.77
N ALA A 8 -0.27 0.53 -7.50
CA ALA A 8 -0.85 0.60 -8.85
C ALA A 8 -0.01 -0.19 -9.86
N VAL A 9 1.31 -0.04 -9.83
CA VAL A 9 2.24 -0.81 -10.69
C VAL A 9 2.15 -2.29 -10.37
N THR A 10 2.19 -2.67 -9.09
CA THR A 10 2.08 -4.06 -8.65
C THR A 10 0.77 -4.70 -9.11
N ALA A 11 -0.38 -4.03 -8.90
CA ALA A 11 -1.67 -4.53 -9.36
C ALA A 11 -1.72 -4.69 -10.88
N THR A 12 -1.16 -3.74 -11.62
CA THR A 12 -1.11 -3.80 -13.09
C THR A 12 -0.26 -4.98 -13.59
N LEU A 13 0.90 -5.22 -12.98
CA LEU A 13 1.76 -6.37 -13.33
C LEU A 13 1.07 -7.69 -13.00
N ALA A 14 0.44 -7.79 -11.83
CA ALA A 14 -0.28 -8.98 -11.42
C ALA A 14 -1.47 -9.27 -12.36
N THR A 15 -2.25 -8.25 -12.71
CA THR A 15 -3.39 -8.39 -13.64
C THR A 15 -2.91 -8.81 -15.04
N LYS A 16 -1.80 -8.24 -15.54
CA LYS A 16 -1.23 -8.65 -16.85
C LYS A 16 -0.72 -10.09 -16.84
N ALA A 17 -0.21 -10.57 -15.72
CA ALA A 17 0.35 -11.91 -15.61
C ALA A 17 -0.70 -13.00 -15.37
N LEU A 18 -1.74 -12.69 -14.61
CA LEU A 18 -2.68 -13.68 -14.08
C LEU A 18 -4.12 -13.55 -14.61
N GLY A 19 -4.46 -12.40 -15.23
CA GLY A 19 -5.84 -12.05 -15.58
C GLY A 19 -6.56 -11.32 -14.44
N SER A 20 -7.49 -10.43 -14.77
CA SER A 20 -8.23 -9.61 -13.79
C SER A 20 -9.09 -10.46 -12.85
N GLU A 21 -9.60 -11.58 -13.32
CA GLU A 21 -10.43 -12.53 -12.57
C GLU A 21 -9.68 -13.23 -11.43
N ASN A 22 -8.33 -13.24 -11.47
CA ASN A 22 -7.48 -13.84 -10.45
C ASN A 22 -6.87 -12.80 -9.50
N ILE A 23 -7.25 -11.53 -9.63
CA ILE A 23 -6.77 -10.45 -8.79
C ILE A 23 -7.91 -9.94 -7.90
N HIS A 24 -7.67 -9.98 -6.60
CA HIS A 24 -8.57 -9.38 -5.63
C HIS A 24 -7.85 -8.27 -4.86
N ALA A 25 -8.34 -7.06 -4.99
CA ALA A 25 -7.77 -5.90 -4.33
C ALA A 25 -8.52 -5.60 -3.02
N ILE A 26 -7.79 -5.23 -1.98
CA ILE A 26 -8.35 -4.75 -0.72
C ILE A 26 -7.84 -3.34 -0.48
N PHE A 27 -8.76 -2.42 -0.25
CA PHE A 27 -8.47 -1.05 0.16
C PHE A 27 -8.83 -0.89 1.65
N MET A 28 -7.88 -0.43 2.45
CA MET A 28 -8.07 -0.33 3.91
C MET A 28 -7.84 1.11 4.38
N PRO A 29 -8.82 2.01 4.14
CA PRO A 29 -8.74 3.39 4.58
C PRO A 29 -8.93 3.51 6.10
N GLU A 30 -8.55 4.69 6.61
CA GLU A 30 -8.91 5.19 7.93
C GLU A 30 -9.42 6.63 7.83
N LEU A 31 -9.83 7.23 8.96
CA LEU A 31 -10.39 8.59 8.99
C LEU A 31 -9.46 9.67 8.41
N SER A 32 -8.14 9.46 8.45
CA SER A 32 -7.16 10.41 7.91
C SER A 32 -6.77 10.13 6.46
N THR A 33 -7.30 9.07 5.84
CA THR A 33 -7.00 8.74 4.45
C THR A 33 -7.50 9.87 3.52
N PRO A 34 -6.62 10.45 2.68
CA PRO A 34 -7.00 11.48 1.74
C PRO A 34 -8.09 10.99 0.76
N ILE A 35 -9.00 11.88 0.40
CA ILE A 35 -10.04 11.58 -0.62
C ILE A 35 -9.38 11.20 -1.94
N GLU A 36 -8.28 11.86 -2.29
CA GLU A 36 -7.47 11.54 -3.46
C GLU A 36 -7.06 10.07 -3.54
N ASP A 37 -6.69 9.44 -2.41
CA ASP A 37 -6.34 8.02 -2.39
C ASP A 37 -7.51 7.11 -2.73
N ILE A 38 -8.71 7.49 -2.27
CA ILE A 38 -9.95 6.77 -2.60
C ILE A 38 -10.23 6.87 -4.11
N GLU A 39 -10.05 8.07 -4.69
CA GLU A 39 -10.21 8.30 -6.12
C GLU A 39 -9.18 7.53 -6.95
N HIS A 40 -7.92 7.52 -6.52
CA HIS A 40 -6.84 6.77 -7.18
C HIS A 40 -7.06 5.26 -7.15
N VAL A 41 -7.50 4.71 -6.02
CA VAL A 41 -7.87 3.28 -5.91
C VAL A 41 -8.97 2.92 -6.90
N ARG A 42 -10.02 3.74 -6.97
CA ARG A 42 -11.11 3.54 -7.93
C ARG A 42 -10.59 3.62 -9.37
N LEU A 43 -9.82 4.66 -9.68
CA LEU A 43 -9.29 4.90 -11.02
C LEU A 43 -8.46 3.71 -11.54
N ILE A 44 -7.58 3.16 -10.71
CA ILE A 44 -6.75 2.02 -11.12
C ILE A 44 -7.55 0.72 -11.16
N ALA A 45 -8.48 0.49 -10.23
CA ALA A 45 -9.33 -0.69 -10.24
C ALA A 45 -10.24 -0.75 -11.47
N ASP A 46 -10.87 0.38 -11.83
CA ASP A 46 -11.70 0.50 -13.03
C ASP A 46 -10.85 0.27 -14.30
N LYS A 47 -9.65 0.84 -14.37
CA LYS A 47 -8.74 0.65 -15.51
C LYS A 47 -8.31 -0.81 -15.70
N LEU A 48 -8.10 -1.53 -14.63
CA LEU A 48 -7.65 -2.92 -14.66
C LEU A 48 -8.81 -3.93 -14.71
N GLU A 49 -10.04 -3.45 -14.62
CA GLU A 49 -11.25 -4.28 -14.54
C GLU A 49 -11.17 -5.30 -13.39
N ILE A 50 -10.55 -4.90 -12.26
CA ILE A 50 -10.45 -5.73 -11.05
C ILE A 50 -11.46 -5.29 -10.00
N GLY A 51 -12.06 -6.27 -9.29
CA GLY A 51 -12.86 -6.00 -8.11
C GLY A 51 -11.99 -5.57 -6.93
N TYR A 52 -12.53 -4.71 -6.06
CA TYR A 52 -11.89 -4.43 -4.78
C TYR A 52 -12.91 -4.33 -3.64
N GLU A 53 -12.46 -4.71 -2.46
CA GLU A 53 -13.21 -4.52 -1.21
C GLU A 53 -12.63 -3.37 -0.41
N THR A 54 -13.51 -2.67 0.31
CA THR A 54 -13.10 -1.62 1.24
C THR A 54 -13.33 -2.07 2.67
N ILE A 55 -12.28 -2.08 3.47
CA ILE A 55 -12.33 -2.39 4.90
C ILE A 55 -11.85 -1.17 5.68
N ASP A 56 -12.76 -0.40 6.28
CA ASP A 56 -12.41 0.70 7.16
C ASP A 56 -11.73 0.17 8.43
N ILE A 57 -10.45 0.55 8.63
CA ILE A 57 -9.68 0.13 9.81
C ILE A 57 -9.85 1.06 11.02
N SER A 58 -10.58 2.16 10.89
CA SER A 58 -10.77 3.16 11.97
C SER A 58 -11.35 2.56 13.26
N PRO A 59 -12.36 1.65 13.22
CA PRO A 59 -12.90 1.04 14.43
C PRO A 59 -11.85 0.21 15.20
N PHE A 60 -10.98 -0.50 14.48
CA PHE A 60 -9.92 -1.30 15.09
C PHE A 60 -8.88 -0.39 15.77
N ILE A 61 -8.46 0.66 15.09
CA ILE A 61 -7.50 1.65 15.63
C ILE A 61 -8.09 2.34 16.87
N HIS A 62 -9.37 2.71 16.83
CA HIS A 62 -10.06 3.27 18.00
C HIS A 62 -10.05 2.29 19.18
N SER A 63 -10.37 1.01 18.94
CA SER A 63 -10.35 -0.01 19.97
C SER A 63 -8.97 -0.22 20.59
N ILE A 64 -7.93 -0.29 19.75
CA ILE A 64 -6.54 -0.42 20.20
C ILE A 64 -6.14 0.78 21.07
N ARG A 65 -6.40 2.01 20.62
CA ARG A 65 -6.11 3.23 21.41
C ARG A 65 -6.81 3.26 22.77
N LYS A 66 -8.03 2.73 22.84
CA LYS A 66 -8.81 2.68 24.07
C LYS A 66 -8.30 1.63 25.06
N THR A 67 -7.78 0.51 24.56
CA THR A 67 -7.40 -0.64 25.38
C THR A 67 -5.91 -0.71 25.70
N TYR A 68 -5.05 -0.12 24.83
CA TYR A 68 -3.61 -0.13 25.04
C TYR A 68 -3.22 0.85 26.17
N PRO A 69 -2.44 0.42 27.18
CA PRO A 69 -2.21 1.19 28.39
C PRO A 69 -1.20 2.34 28.25
N HIS A 70 -0.52 2.47 27.11
CA HIS A 70 0.50 3.49 26.88
C HIS A 70 0.09 4.43 25.74
N GLU A 71 0.54 5.69 25.84
CA GLU A 71 0.42 6.62 24.71
C GLU A 71 1.29 6.14 23.54
N MET A 72 0.77 6.33 22.32
CA MET A 72 1.45 5.98 21.09
C MET A 72 1.75 7.25 20.31
N ASP A 73 3.02 7.46 19.99
CA ASP A 73 3.43 8.49 19.05
C ASP A 73 2.95 8.13 17.62
N PRO A 74 3.06 9.06 16.66
CA PRO A 74 2.63 8.82 15.27
C PRO A 74 3.30 7.59 14.63
N VAL A 75 4.58 7.34 14.91
CA VAL A 75 5.33 6.22 14.35
C VAL A 75 4.82 4.89 14.92
N ALA A 76 4.66 4.78 16.24
CA ALA A 76 4.12 3.59 16.87
C ALA A 76 2.70 3.28 16.36
N LEU A 77 1.86 4.30 16.24
CA LEU A 77 0.51 4.15 15.71
C LEU A 77 0.52 3.77 14.23
N GLY A 78 1.38 4.37 13.42
CA GLY A 78 1.58 4.03 12.01
C GLY A 78 1.97 2.57 11.82
N ASN A 79 2.91 2.09 12.62
CA ASN A 79 3.32 0.69 12.63
C ASN A 79 2.17 -0.26 13.03
N ILE A 80 1.29 0.14 13.93
CA ILE A 80 0.09 -0.64 14.28
C ILE A 80 -0.87 -0.70 13.10
N LYS A 81 -1.10 0.42 12.39
CA LYS A 81 -1.95 0.46 11.21
C LYS A 81 -1.44 -0.48 10.11
N SER A 82 -0.14 -0.46 9.83
CA SER A 82 0.49 -1.35 8.85
C SER A 82 0.35 -2.82 9.24
N ARG A 83 0.59 -3.18 10.51
CA ARG A 83 0.40 -4.56 11.01
C ARG A 83 -1.04 -5.01 11.02
N LEU A 84 -1.99 -4.11 11.28
CA LEU A 84 -3.41 -4.41 11.20
C LEU A 84 -3.83 -4.72 9.76
N ARG A 85 -3.33 -3.96 8.80
CA ARG A 85 -3.56 -4.27 7.37
C ARG A 85 -3.01 -5.63 7.01
N MET A 86 -1.78 -5.96 7.42
CA MET A 86 -1.19 -7.29 7.21
C MET A 86 -2.04 -8.40 7.81
N LEU A 87 -2.53 -8.24 9.03
CA LEU A 87 -3.43 -9.20 9.67
C LEU A 87 -4.69 -9.46 8.83
N LEU A 88 -5.29 -8.41 8.29
CA LEU A 88 -6.51 -8.49 7.47
C LEU A 88 -6.23 -9.12 6.10
N TRP A 89 -5.09 -8.80 5.46
CA TRP A 89 -4.69 -9.45 4.19
C TRP A 89 -4.54 -10.95 4.37
N TYR A 90 -3.82 -11.39 5.40
CA TYR A 90 -3.65 -12.83 5.65
C TYR A 90 -4.94 -13.51 6.14
N GLY A 91 -5.80 -12.78 6.86
CA GLY A 91 -7.14 -13.27 7.17
C GLY A 91 -7.94 -13.57 5.91
N TYR A 92 -7.93 -12.63 4.95
CA TYR A 92 -8.56 -12.82 3.64
C TYR A 92 -7.90 -13.96 2.84
N SER A 93 -6.59 -13.95 2.72
CA SER A 93 -5.79 -14.97 2.03
C SER A 93 -6.13 -16.39 2.51
N ASN A 94 -6.21 -16.60 3.82
CA ASN A 94 -6.55 -17.90 4.41
C ASN A 94 -7.99 -18.36 4.09
N VAL A 95 -8.93 -17.41 3.98
CA VAL A 95 -10.34 -17.74 3.66
C VAL A 95 -10.52 -18.05 2.19
N THR A 96 -9.72 -17.41 1.31
CA THR A 96 -9.88 -17.52 -0.15
C THR A 96 -8.84 -18.40 -0.83
N ASP A 97 -7.93 -19.03 -0.07
CA ASP A 97 -6.80 -19.82 -0.58
C ASP A 97 -5.96 -19.03 -1.60
N SER A 98 -5.62 -17.80 -1.25
CA SER A 98 -4.88 -16.87 -2.10
C SER A 98 -3.54 -16.47 -1.48
N LEU A 99 -2.66 -15.82 -2.26
CA LEU A 99 -1.38 -15.27 -1.81
C LEU A 99 -1.47 -13.75 -1.63
N VAL A 100 -0.75 -13.24 -0.64
CA VAL A 100 -0.61 -11.80 -0.39
C VAL A 100 0.51 -11.24 -1.26
N CYS A 101 0.14 -10.40 -2.21
CA CYS A 101 1.05 -9.69 -3.10
C CYS A 101 1.48 -8.36 -2.46
N GLY A 102 2.76 -8.22 -2.14
CA GLY A 102 3.31 -7.00 -1.56
C GLY A 102 3.76 -5.98 -2.61
N CYS A 103 3.90 -4.74 -2.17
CA CYS A 103 4.19 -3.59 -3.03
C CYS A 103 5.52 -2.91 -2.72
N SER A 104 6.35 -3.46 -1.83
CA SER A 104 7.66 -2.88 -1.51
C SER A 104 8.60 -2.97 -2.71
N ASN A 105 9.28 -1.87 -3.00
CA ASN A 105 10.29 -1.79 -4.05
C ASN A 105 11.70 -2.00 -3.49
N LYS A 106 12.69 -2.16 -4.37
CA LYS A 106 14.08 -2.42 -4.00
C LYS A 106 14.69 -1.31 -3.12
N THR A 107 14.36 -0.06 -3.40
CA THR A 107 14.86 1.08 -2.61
C THR A 107 14.40 0.95 -1.17
N GLU A 108 13.10 0.78 -0.94
CA GLU A 108 12.51 0.61 0.39
C GLU A 108 13.11 -0.58 1.14
N LEU A 109 13.28 -1.72 0.46
CA LEU A 109 13.88 -2.91 1.05
C LEU A 109 15.34 -2.70 1.48
N LEU A 110 16.15 -1.99 0.66
CA LEU A 110 17.56 -1.76 0.96
C LEU A 110 17.78 -0.79 2.12
N ILE A 111 16.94 0.24 2.22
CA ILE A 111 17.04 1.24 3.30
C ILE A 111 16.25 0.85 4.54
N GLY A 112 15.46 -0.25 4.48
CA GLY A 112 14.63 -0.69 5.59
C GLY A 112 13.37 0.17 5.81
N TYR A 113 12.89 0.86 4.78
CA TYR A 113 11.72 1.72 4.85
C TYR A 113 10.43 0.93 4.67
N PHE A 114 10.09 0.15 5.65
CA PHE A 114 8.85 -0.63 5.76
C PHE A 114 8.60 -1.02 7.22
N THR A 115 7.36 -1.30 7.55
CA THR A 115 7.02 -1.82 8.88
C THR A 115 7.27 -3.32 8.94
N LYS A 116 8.19 -3.72 9.84
CA LYS A 116 8.45 -5.14 10.12
C LYS A 116 7.17 -5.85 10.55
N TYR A 117 6.83 -6.95 9.86
CA TYR A 117 5.57 -7.69 10.07
C TYR A 117 4.30 -6.85 9.79
N GLY A 118 4.42 -5.80 9.01
CA GLY A 118 3.33 -5.02 8.45
C GLY A 118 3.35 -5.17 6.93
N ASP A 119 3.59 -4.08 6.20
CA ASP A 119 3.77 -4.10 4.74
C ASP A 119 5.00 -4.91 4.27
N GLY A 120 5.99 -5.14 5.13
CA GLY A 120 7.08 -6.09 4.90
C GLY A 120 6.69 -7.57 5.05
N GLY A 121 5.47 -7.88 5.50
CA GLY A 121 4.94 -9.25 5.66
C GLY A 121 4.05 -9.64 4.49
N THR A 122 4.62 -10.18 3.42
CA THR A 122 3.92 -10.57 2.20
C THR A 122 4.53 -11.84 1.61
N ASP A 123 3.79 -12.55 0.75
CA ASP A 123 4.26 -13.83 0.19
C ASP A 123 5.23 -13.61 -0.96
N PHE A 124 5.04 -12.55 -1.76
CA PHE A 124 5.94 -12.20 -2.87
C PHE A 124 5.86 -10.71 -3.20
N LEU A 125 6.91 -10.21 -3.87
CA LEU A 125 7.12 -8.79 -4.19
C LEU A 125 7.43 -8.61 -5.67
N PRO A 126 6.46 -8.35 -6.55
CA PRO A 126 6.69 -8.20 -8.00
C PRO A 126 7.67 -7.09 -8.37
N ILE A 127 7.76 -6.04 -7.56
CA ILE A 127 8.66 -4.89 -7.76
C ILE A 127 9.84 -4.87 -6.78
N GLY A 128 10.05 -5.94 -6.02
CA GLY A 128 11.08 -6.04 -4.97
C GLY A 128 12.53 -5.96 -5.49
N ASP A 129 12.77 -6.14 -6.79
CA ASP A 129 14.09 -5.96 -7.42
C ASP A 129 14.17 -4.71 -8.33
N ILE A 130 13.19 -3.80 -8.23
CA ILE A 130 13.11 -2.57 -9.02
C ILE A 130 13.27 -1.35 -8.10
N TYR A 131 14.20 -0.45 -8.43
CA TYR A 131 14.39 0.81 -7.70
C TYR A 131 13.20 1.76 -7.88
N LYS A 132 12.95 2.65 -6.93
CA LYS A 132 11.85 3.62 -6.97
C LYS A 132 11.82 4.44 -8.27
N THR A 133 12.98 4.90 -8.74
CA THR A 133 13.11 5.60 -10.03
C THR A 133 12.67 4.76 -11.22
N GLN A 134 12.94 3.45 -11.18
CA GLN A 134 12.49 2.51 -12.18
C GLN A 134 10.99 2.20 -12.07
N VAL A 135 10.42 2.24 -10.85
CA VAL A 135 8.97 2.13 -10.65
C VAL A 135 8.23 3.27 -11.36
N PHE A 136 8.74 4.50 -11.29
CA PHE A 136 8.17 5.63 -12.05
C PHE A 136 8.27 5.44 -13.57
N GLN A 137 9.39 4.91 -14.07
CA GLN A 137 9.54 4.61 -15.50
C GLN A 137 8.57 3.51 -15.94
N LEU A 138 8.46 2.46 -15.12
CA LEU A 138 7.55 1.34 -15.37
C LEU A 138 6.08 1.78 -15.30
N ALA A 139 5.72 2.66 -14.38
CA ALA A 139 4.38 3.22 -14.28
C ALA A 139 3.96 3.95 -15.57
N ARG A 140 4.86 4.78 -16.13
CA ARG A 140 4.61 5.44 -17.42
C ARG A 140 4.50 4.44 -18.57
N TYR A 141 5.35 3.42 -18.61
CA TYR A 141 5.30 2.35 -19.63
C TYR A 141 4.00 1.52 -19.55
N LEU A 142 3.45 1.34 -18.35
CA LEU A 142 2.21 0.61 -18.11
C LEU A 142 0.96 1.50 -18.22
N ASP A 143 1.13 2.76 -18.63
CA ASP A 143 0.04 3.75 -18.74
C ASP A 143 -0.73 3.93 -17.41
N ILE A 144 -0.06 3.86 -16.26
CA ILE A 144 -0.68 4.21 -14.99
C ILE A 144 -1.20 5.65 -15.06
N PRO A 145 -2.42 5.94 -14.57
CA PRO A 145 -2.98 7.29 -14.63
C PRO A 145 -2.07 8.35 -14.02
N GLU A 146 -1.87 9.45 -14.74
CA GLU A 146 -0.94 10.52 -14.35
C GLU A 146 -1.14 11.06 -12.93
N PRO A 147 -2.39 11.24 -12.40
CA PRO A 147 -2.58 11.67 -11.02
C PRO A 147 -1.93 10.74 -9.99
N ILE A 148 -1.83 9.43 -10.28
CA ILE A 148 -1.16 8.45 -9.40
C ILE A 148 0.37 8.58 -9.51
N ILE A 149 0.89 8.88 -10.70
CA ILE A 149 2.33 9.05 -10.95
C ILE A 149 2.84 10.34 -10.32
N GLU A 150 2.09 11.44 -10.42
CA GLU A 150 2.48 12.76 -9.92
C GLU A 150 2.33 12.90 -8.40
N LYS A 151 1.58 12.01 -7.75
CA LYS A 151 1.42 12.03 -6.30
C LYS A 151 2.77 11.82 -5.61
N ALA A 152 3.10 12.70 -4.66
CA ALA A 152 4.30 12.56 -3.83
C ALA A 152 4.29 11.20 -3.09
N PRO A 153 5.41 10.45 -3.11
CA PRO A 153 5.51 9.19 -2.39
C PRO A 153 5.28 9.38 -0.89
N THR A 154 4.44 8.54 -0.32
CA THR A 154 4.13 8.54 1.11
C THR A 154 3.68 7.16 1.57
N ALA A 155 4.10 6.75 2.76
CA ALA A 155 3.58 5.56 3.43
C ALA A 155 2.13 5.77 3.94
N GLY A 156 1.64 7.02 4.02
CA GLY A 156 0.25 7.34 4.36
C GLY A 156 -0.17 6.89 5.77
N LEU A 157 0.76 6.85 6.72
CA LEU A 157 0.51 6.38 8.09
C LEU A 157 0.02 7.48 9.03
N TRP A 158 0.36 8.74 8.72
CA TRP A 158 -0.15 9.94 9.40
C TRP A 158 -0.27 11.12 8.44
N LYS A 159 -1.01 12.14 8.86
CA LYS A 159 -1.29 13.32 8.03
C LYS A 159 -0.01 14.10 7.73
N GLY A 160 0.25 14.37 6.46
CA GLY A 160 1.38 15.17 5.98
C GLY A 160 2.71 14.40 5.91
N GLN A 161 2.72 13.09 6.09
CA GLN A 161 3.90 12.26 5.89
C GLN A 161 4.30 12.28 4.41
N THR A 162 5.60 12.44 4.13
CA THR A 162 6.23 12.17 2.84
C THR A 162 7.48 11.32 3.07
N ASP A 163 7.76 10.41 2.14
CA ASP A 163 8.92 9.51 2.27
C ASP A 163 10.23 10.30 2.31
N GLU A 164 10.38 11.31 1.43
CA GLU A 164 11.60 12.10 1.31
C GLU A 164 11.90 12.94 2.56
N GLU A 165 10.86 13.52 3.19
CA GLU A 165 11.02 14.25 4.45
C GLU A 165 11.45 13.33 5.60
N GLU A 166 10.87 12.14 5.67
CA GLU A 166 11.19 11.17 6.72
C GLU A 166 12.58 10.56 6.53
N LEU A 167 12.98 10.27 5.31
CA LEU A 167 14.28 9.70 4.97
C LEU A 167 15.40 10.74 4.93
N GLY A 168 15.07 12.02 4.73
CA GLY A 168 16.05 13.10 4.54
C GLY A 168 16.83 13.00 3.22
N ILE A 169 16.35 12.24 2.26
CA ILE A 169 16.94 12.07 0.92
C ILE A 169 15.84 12.09 -0.14
N SER A 170 16.16 12.53 -1.36
CA SER A 170 15.24 12.42 -2.50
C SER A 170 15.41 11.08 -3.22
N TYR A 171 14.41 10.71 -4.01
CA TYR A 171 14.48 9.55 -4.91
C TYR A 171 15.21 9.85 -6.23
N GLU A 172 15.62 11.11 -6.44
CA GLU A 172 16.42 11.57 -7.59
C GLU A 172 17.93 11.41 -7.39
#